data_15d71e48974dbdbc7ef990a2e6d542bf
#
_entry.id   15d71e48974dbdbc7ef990a2e6d542bf
#
_cell.length_a   1.000
_cell.length_b   1.000
_cell.length_c   1.000
_cell.angle_alpha   90.00
_cell.angle_beta   90.00
_cell.angle_gamma   90.00
#
_symmetry.space_group_name_H-M   'P 1'
#
loop_
_entity.id
_entity.type
_entity.pdbx_description
1 polymer ?
#
loop_
_entity_poly.entity_id
_entity_poly.type
_entity_poly.pdbx_seq_one_letter_code
_entity_poly.pdbx_strand_id
1 'polypeptide(L)'
;MTEKADLQPILDRAAAGGRITPDEALVLYRDAPLHALGAAADAVRRRRYAGTEHIATYIIERNINYTNVCVTACKFCAFYAPPKAKDKGWTRDLDDILRRCAETVELGGTQIMFQGGHHPDYGVEYYEKHFAAIKKEFPQLVIHSLGASEVEHMARISEVSVEEAIQRIHAAGLDSFAGAGAELLPERPRKAIAPLKESGERWLEIMEIAHNLGVESTSTMLMGTGETNAERIEHLRMIREVQDRTGGFRAFIPYTYQPENNHLKGRTQATLFEYLRMIAIARLFMDNIAHIQGSWLTTGKEVGQLSLHYGADDLGSIMLEENVVSSAGAKHRSNRMEIIDLIRKAGRVPAQRATTYEHLVVHDDPANDPVDDRVVSHISSTAIEGGTAHPELKLLAPN
;
A
#
# COMPACT_ATOMS: atom_id res chain seq x y z
N MET A 1 11.90 -1.07 41.29
CA MET A 1 12.02 -1.90 40.09
C MET A 1 10.65 -2.57 39.93
N THR A 2 9.78 -2.08 39.04
CA THR A 2 8.53 -2.76 38.71
C THR A 2 8.87 -4.08 38.05
N GLU A 3 8.33 -5.17 38.58
CA GLU A 3 8.47 -6.52 38.01
C GLU A 3 8.08 -6.45 36.53
N LYS A 4 8.99 -6.84 35.62
CA LYS A 4 8.65 -6.90 34.19
C LYS A 4 7.57 -7.95 34.04
N ALA A 5 6.41 -7.57 33.55
CA ALA A 5 5.36 -8.52 33.22
C ALA A 5 5.95 -9.64 32.34
N ASP A 6 5.65 -10.89 32.67
CA ASP A 6 6.02 -12.03 31.83
C ASP A 6 5.16 -11.97 30.57
N LEU A 7 5.80 -11.66 29.43
CA LEU A 7 5.15 -11.51 28.14
C LEU A 7 5.08 -12.83 27.36
N GLN A 8 5.77 -13.86 27.84
CA GLN A 8 5.88 -15.14 27.15
C GLN A 8 4.51 -15.82 26.95
N PRO A 9 3.59 -15.85 27.95
CA PRO A 9 2.25 -16.45 27.76
C PRO A 9 1.43 -15.77 26.65
N ILE A 10 1.58 -14.44 26.48
CA ILE A 10 0.86 -13.71 25.42
C ILE A 10 1.46 -14.10 24.05
N LEU A 11 2.80 -14.14 23.94
CA LEU A 11 3.49 -14.53 22.70
C LEU A 11 3.16 -15.98 22.32
N ASP A 12 3.17 -16.91 23.27
CA ASP A 12 2.86 -18.32 23.03
C ASP A 12 1.42 -18.51 22.57
N ARG A 13 0.48 -17.82 23.22
CA ARG A 13 -0.93 -17.84 22.80
C ARG A 13 -1.10 -17.28 21.38
N ALA A 14 -0.52 -16.12 21.07
CA ALA A 14 -0.56 -15.55 19.73
C ALA A 14 0.09 -16.48 18.70
N ALA A 15 1.27 -17.02 18.99
CA ALA A 15 1.97 -18.00 18.13
C ALA A 15 1.13 -19.25 17.88
N ALA A 16 0.34 -19.70 18.87
CA ALA A 16 -0.60 -20.80 18.73
C ALA A 16 -1.90 -20.44 17.98
N GLY A 17 -2.11 -19.18 17.61
CA GLY A 17 -3.28 -18.67 16.89
C GLY A 17 -4.40 -18.13 17.77
N GLY A 18 -4.13 -17.98 19.05
CA GLY A 18 -5.04 -17.33 19.94
C GLY A 18 -5.06 -15.81 19.73
N ARG A 19 -6.24 -15.23 19.77
CA ARG A 19 -6.44 -13.78 19.60
C ARG A 19 -5.90 -13.02 20.79
N ILE A 20 -5.16 -11.93 20.56
CA ILE A 20 -4.68 -11.01 21.59
C ILE A 20 -5.53 -9.74 21.64
N THR A 21 -5.65 -9.17 22.84
CA THR A 21 -6.39 -7.91 23.06
C THR A 21 -5.56 -6.69 22.63
N PRO A 22 -6.19 -5.51 22.46
CA PRO A 22 -5.46 -4.27 22.20
C PRO A 22 -4.44 -3.93 23.30
N ASP A 23 -4.77 -4.13 24.55
CA ASP A 23 -3.87 -3.87 25.69
C ASP A 23 -2.66 -4.80 25.65
N GLU A 24 -2.86 -6.08 25.38
CA GLU A 24 -1.78 -7.06 25.21
C GLU A 24 -0.88 -6.69 24.00
N ALA A 25 -1.48 -6.29 22.87
CA ALA A 25 -0.72 -5.84 21.71
C ALA A 25 0.11 -4.57 22.03
N LEU A 26 -0.44 -3.63 22.80
CA LEU A 26 0.27 -2.42 23.24
C LEU A 26 1.45 -2.76 24.19
N VAL A 27 1.25 -3.68 25.12
CA VAL A 27 2.31 -4.13 26.04
C VAL A 27 3.41 -4.85 25.26
N LEU A 28 3.05 -5.76 24.34
CA LEU A 28 4.01 -6.42 23.44
C LEU A 28 4.75 -5.42 22.56
N TYR A 29 4.03 -4.45 21.98
CA TYR A 29 4.63 -3.41 21.13
C TYR A 29 5.69 -2.62 21.89
N ARG A 30 5.43 -2.26 23.13
CA ARG A 30 6.30 -1.43 23.96
C ARG A 30 7.47 -2.20 24.57
N ASP A 31 7.21 -3.38 25.15
CA ASP A 31 8.10 -4.01 26.11
C ASP A 31 8.74 -5.33 25.63
N ALA A 32 8.14 -6.02 24.64
CA ALA A 32 8.66 -7.30 24.20
C ALA A 32 10.00 -7.14 23.44
N PRO A 33 10.98 -8.04 23.66
CA PRO A 33 12.18 -8.08 22.84
C PRO A 33 11.86 -8.27 21.36
N LEU A 34 12.50 -7.50 20.48
CA LEU A 34 12.17 -7.52 19.06
C LEU A 34 12.32 -8.89 18.42
N HIS A 35 13.35 -9.66 18.79
CA HIS A 35 13.58 -11.00 18.28
C HIS A 35 12.47 -11.98 18.72
N ALA A 36 11.94 -11.84 19.95
CA ALA A 36 10.84 -12.67 20.43
C ALA A 36 9.54 -12.35 19.67
N LEU A 37 9.27 -11.08 19.40
CA LEU A 37 8.14 -10.66 18.52
C LEU A 37 8.28 -11.26 17.14
N GLY A 38 9.46 -11.17 16.52
CA GLY A 38 9.72 -11.71 15.19
C GLY A 38 9.51 -13.23 15.13
N ALA A 39 10.04 -13.97 16.11
CA ALA A 39 9.86 -15.41 16.19
C ALA A 39 8.39 -15.83 16.32
N ALA A 40 7.63 -15.16 17.18
CA ALA A 40 6.19 -15.43 17.35
C ALA A 40 5.41 -15.08 16.08
N ALA A 41 5.69 -13.93 15.45
CA ALA A 41 5.05 -13.51 14.22
C ALA A 41 5.34 -14.44 13.04
N ASP A 42 6.58 -14.90 12.89
CA ASP A 42 6.93 -15.89 11.86
C ASP A 42 6.25 -17.25 12.12
N ALA A 43 6.08 -17.66 13.37
CA ALA A 43 5.31 -18.86 13.71
C ALA A 43 3.84 -18.74 13.30
N VAL A 44 3.21 -17.59 13.53
CA VAL A 44 1.83 -17.30 13.03
C VAL A 44 1.80 -17.37 11.51
N ARG A 45 2.74 -16.72 10.83
CA ARG A 45 2.84 -16.75 9.37
C ARG A 45 2.98 -18.16 8.82
N ARG A 46 3.92 -18.95 9.35
CA ARG A 46 4.14 -20.36 8.93
C ARG A 46 2.88 -21.20 9.10
N ARG A 47 2.18 -21.04 10.22
CA ARG A 47 0.93 -21.78 10.45
C ARG A 47 -0.15 -21.37 9.45
N ARG A 48 -0.29 -20.07 9.16
CA ARG A 48 -1.29 -19.56 8.21
C ARG A 48 -1.07 -20.11 6.80
N TYR A 49 0.18 -20.24 6.38
CA TYR A 49 0.57 -20.69 5.05
C TYR A 49 1.15 -22.11 5.03
N ALA A 50 0.67 -22.98 5.92
CA ALA A 50 1.17 -24.36 5.99
C ALA A 50 1.10 -25.04 4.60
N GLY A 51 2.26 -25.56 4.16
CA GLY A 51 2.46 -26.12 2.81
C GLY A 51 3.04 -25.11 1.80
N THR A 52 2.87 -23.82 1.99
CA THR A 52 3.47 -22.76 1.17
C THR A 52 4.24 -21.74 2.02
N GLU A 53 4.53 -22.07 3.27
CA GLU A 53 5.23 -21.21 4.23
C GLU A 53 6.65 -20.82 3.82
N HIS A 54 7.22 -21.55 2.87
CA HIS A 54 8.52 -21.25 2.27
C HIS A 54 8.45 -20.16 1.19
N ILE A 55 7.26 -19.78 0.71
CA ILE A 55 7.08 -18.78 -0.35
C ILE A 55 6.98 -17.38 0.27
N ALA A 56 7.55 -16.40 -0.43
CA ALA A 56 7.26 -14.98 -0.25
C ALA A 56 6.98 -14.34 -1.61
N THR A 57 6.02 -13.42 -1.64
CA THR A 57 5.48 -12.91 -2.89
C THR A 57 5.95 -11.50 -3.22
N TYR A 58 5.83 -11.15 -4.51
CA TYR A 58 5.92 -9.80 -5.04
C TYR A 58 4.95 -9.63 -6.22
N ILE A 59 4.65 -8.38 -6.58
CA ILE A 59 3.80 -8.07 -7.74
C ILE A 59 4.51 -7.08 -8.68
N ILE A 60 4.20 -7.15 -9.97
CA ILE A 60 4.60 -6.15 -10.95
C ILE A 60 3.40 -5.27 -11.24
N GLU A 61 3.48 -4.00 -10.86
CA GLU A 61 2.41 -3.04 -11.06
C GLU A 61 2.95 -1.64 -11.37
N ARG A 62 2.07 -0.78 -11.84
CA ARG A 62 2.36 0.64 -12.06
C ARG A 62 1.37 1.52 -11.29
N ASN A 63 1.89 2.53 -10.60
CA ASN A 63 1.07 3.59 -10.02
C ASN A 63 0.90 4.71 -11.06
N ILE A 64 -0.25 4.73 -11.73
CA ILE A 64 -0.62 5.77 -12.71
C ILE A 64 -1.28 6.93 -11.97
N ASN A 65 -0.50 7.97 -11.71
CA ASN A 65 -1.05 9.19 -11.14
C ASN A 65 -1.70 10.00 -12.25
N TYR A 66 -3.01 10.15 -12.22
CA TYR A 66 -3.77 10.88 -13.23
C TYR A 66 -3.68 12.41 -13.08
N THR A 67 -3.44 12.91 -11.87
CA THR A 67 -3.21 14.33 -11.56
C THR A 67 -2.51 14.48 -10.21
N ASN A 68 -1.76 15.57 -10.05
CA ASN A 68 -1.29 16.01 -8.74
C ASN A 68 -2.11 17.17 -8.16
N VAL A 69 -3.08 17.71 -8.90
CA VAL A 69 -3.97 18.78 -8.42
C VAL A 69 -4.87 18.23 -7.31
N CYS A 70 -4.79 18.82 -6.11
CA CYS A 70 -5.48 18.28 -4.95
C CYS A 70 -6.00 19.39 -4.02
N VAL A 71 -7.26 19.28 -3.60
CA VAL A 71 -7.89 20.21 -2.64
C VAL A 71 -7.64 19.82 -1.17
N THR A 72 -7.15 18.62 -0.91
CA THR A 72 -7.07 18.07 0.46
C THR A 72 -5.84 18.54 1.24
N ALA A 73 -4.76 18.91 0.56
CA ALA A 73 -3.56 19.52 1.13
C ALA A 73 -3.02 18.81 2.39
N CYS A 74 -2.87 17.47 2.36
CA CYS A 74 -2.30 16.70 3.45
C CYS A 74 -0.88 17.20 3.75
N LYS A 75 -0.56 17.45 5.03
CA LYS A 75 0.72 18.07 5.43
C LYS A 75 1.95 17.21 5.13
N PHE A 76 1.80 15.89 5.09
CA PHE A 76 2.87 14.94 4.77
C PHE A 76 3.08 14.74 3.26
N CYS A 77 2.14 15.16 2.42
CA CYS A 77 2.18 14.92 0.99
C CYS A 77 3.02 15.99 0.29
N ALA A 78 4.11 15.56 -0.36
CA ALA A 78 4.95 16.42 -1.19
C ALA A 78 4.54 16.42 -2.67
N PHE A 79 3.67 15.51 -3.05
CA PHE A 79 3.22 15.31 -4.44
C PHE A 79 2.16 16.32 -4.89
N TYR A 80 1.30 16.78 -3.99
CA TYR A 80 0.14 17.58 -4.35
C TYR A 80 0.50 18.98 -4.83
N ALA A 81 -0.29 19.48 -5.79
CA ALA A 81 -0.32 20.87 -6.18
C ALA A 81 -1.70 21.49 -5.83
N PRO A 82 -1.75 22.66 -5.14
CA PRO A 82 -3.03 23.31 -4.90
C PRO A 82 -3.66 23.76 -6.22
N PRO A 83 -5.01 23.74 -6.37
CA PRO A 83 -5.68 24.07 -7.64
C PRO A 83 -5.35 25.47 -8.20
N LYS A 84 -4.92 26.40 -7.33
CA LYS A 84 -4.51 27.76 -7.74
C LYS A 84 -3.07 27.84 -8.26
N ALA A 85 -2.23 26.85 -8.02
CA ALA A 85 -0.84 26.80 -8.47
C ALA A 85 -0.75 26.18 -9.86
N LYS A 86 -1.18 26.93 -10.89
CA LYS A 86 -1.28 26.48 -12.28
C LYS A 86 0.06 26.05 -12.89
N ASP A 87 1.17 26.56 -12.36
CA ASP A 87 2.54 26.25 -12.77
C ASP A 87 3.07 24.92 -12.19
N LYS A 88 2.38 24.35 -11.19
CA LYS A 88 2.77 23.13 -10.50
C LYS A 88 1.78 21.97 -10.70
N GLY A 89 0.54 22.31 -11.07
CA GLY A 89 -0.51 21.35 -11.31
C GLY A 89 -0.41 20.74 -12.71
N TRP A 90 -0.62 19.44 -12.79
CA TRP A 90 -0.70 18.73 -14.06
C TRP A 90 -1.77 17.64 -14.02
N THR A 91 -2.21 17.23 -15.20
CA THR A 91 -3.20 16.17 -15.41
C THR A 91 -2.79 15.38 -16.64
N ARG A 92 -2.95 14.07 -16.59
CA ARG A 92 -2.72 13.18 -17.73
C ARG A 92 -3.99 13.08 -18.59
N ASP A 93 -3.80 13.01 -19.88
CA ASP A 93 -4.88 12.65 -20.79
C ASP A 93 -5.06 11.12 -20.85
N LEU A 94 -6.15 10.69 -21.49
CA LEU A 94 -6.48 9.27 -21.60
C LEU A 94 -5.44 8.49 -22.42
N ASP A 95 -4.89 9.09 -23.47
CA ASP A 95 -3.92 8.42 -24.34
C ASP A 95 -2.61 8.11 -23.60
N ASP A 96 -2.12 9.04 -22.76
CA ASP A 96 -0.95 8.80 -21.90
C ASP A 96 -1.25 7.70 -20.86
N ILE A 97 -2.46 7.66 -20.30
CA ILE A 97 -2.89 6.61 -19.37
C ILE A 97 -2.90 5.24 -20.05
N LEU A 98 -3.52 5.13 -21.23
CA LEU A 98 -3.60 3.87 -21.99
C LEU A 98 -2.22 3.39 -22.43
N ARG A 99 -1.34 4.29 -22.88
CA ARG A 99 0.05 3.97 -23.18
C ARG A 99 0.77 3.35 -21.97
N ARG A 100 0.59 3.90 -20.78
CA ARG A 100 1.17 3.36 -19.53
C ARG A 100 0.60 1.99 -19.17
N CYS A 101 -0.67 1.76 -19.43
CA CYS A 101 -1.29 0.44 -19.28
C CYS A 101 -0.66 -0.57 -20.26
N ALA A 102 -0.46 -0.20 -21.53
CA ALA A 102 0.19 -1.05 -22.53
C ALA A 102 1.62 -1.42 -22.10
N GLU A 103 2.43 -0.44 -21.70
CA GLU A 103 3.79 -0.67 -21.18
C GLU A 103 3.79 -1.57 -19.94
N THR A 104 2.79 -1.43 -19.06
CA THR A 104 2.65 -2.28 -17.86
C THR A 104 2.42 -3.73 -18.24
N VAL A 105 1.53 -3.99 -19.20
CA VAL A 105 1.25 -5.33 -19.72
C VAL A 105 2.49 -5.92 -20.41
N GLU A 106 3.18 -5.14 -21.24
CA GLU A 106 4.41 -5.57 -21.93
C GLU A 106 5.50 -6.00 -20.95
N LEU A 107 5.63 -5.32 -19.82
CA LEU A 107 6.58 -5.65 -18.75
C LEU A 107 6.11 -6.79 -17.82
N GLY A 108 5.00 -7.46 -18.14
CA GLY A 108 4.44 -8.56 -17.34
C GLY A 108 3.70 -8.10 -16.09
N GLY A 109 3.32 -6.83 -16.02
CA GLY A 109 2.47 -6.29 -14.96
C GLY A 109 1.03 -6.77 -15.11
N THR A 110 0.41 -7.06 -13.98
CA THR A 110 -0.96 -7.61 -13.92
C THR A 110 -1.96 -6.65 -13.31
N GLN A 111 -1.45 -5.56 -12.73
CA GLN A 111 -2.23 -4.59 -11.97
C GLN A 111 -1.76 -3.17 -12.27
N ILE A 112 -2.69 -2.24 -12.21
CA ILE A 112 -2.41 -0.82 -12.06
C ILE A 112 -3.02 -0.27 -10.77
N MET A 113 -2.34 0.70 -10.18
CA MET A 113 -2.90 1.63 -9.21
C MET A 113 -3.20 2.94 -9.93
N PHE A 114 -4.46 3.33 -9.99
CA PHE A 114 -4.88 4.60 -10.56
C PHE A 114 -5.22 5.55 -9.42
N GLN A 115 -4.25 6.32 -8.98
CA GLN A 115 -4.33 7.20 -7.81
C GLN A 115 -3.83 8.59 -8.14
N GLY A 116 -4.43 9.61 -7.55
CA GLY A 116 -4.02 11.00 -7.81
C GLY A 116 -4.50 11.98 -6.76
N GLY A 117 -4.38 13.25 -7.09
CA GLY A 117 -4.96 14.33 -6.29
C GLY A 117 -6.48 14.36 -6.39
N HIS A 118 -7.12 14.88 -5.34
CA HIS A 118 -8.56 15.17 -5.35
C HIS A 118 -8.80 16.44 -6.19
N HIS A 119 -8.92 16.24 -7.49
CA HIS A 119 -9.15 17.34 -8.44
C HIS A 119 -10.53 17.96 -8.22
N PRO A 120 -10.68 19.30 -8.20
CA PRO A 120 -11.95 19.94 -7.89
C PRO A 120 -13.09 19.61 -8.85
N ASP A 121 -12.78 19.20 -10.09
CA ASP A 121 -13.74 18.97 -11.15
C ASP A 121 -13.95 17.49 -11.51
N TYR A 122 -13.28 16.54 -10.80
CA TYR A 122 -13.37 15.12 -11.16
C TYR A 122 -14.41 14.40 -10.29
N GLY A 123 -15.62 14.27 -10.85
CA GLY A 123 -16.70 13.46 -10.33
C GLY A 123 -16.60 11.99 -10.79
N VAL A 124 -17.64 11.22 -10.53
CA VAL A 124 -17.73 9.78 -10.85
C VAL A 124 -17.53 9.55 -12.35
N GLU A 125 -18.09 10.40 -13.23
CA GLU A 125 -18.02 10.29 -14.69
C GLU A 125 -16.59 10.28 -15.22
N TYR A 126 -15.67 10.99 -14.55
CA TYR A 126 -14.25 10.98 -14.91
C TYR A 126 -13.67 9.57 -14.76
N TYR A 127 -13.92 8.91 -13.63
CA TYR A 127 -13.38 7.59 -13.35
C TYR A 127 -14.06 6.50 -14.18
N GLU A 128 -15.39 6.58 -14.37
CA GLU A 128 -16.13 5.68 -15.26
C GLU A 128 -15.53 5.66 -16.67
N LYS A 129 -15.32 6.83 -17.23
CA LYS A 129 -14.71 6.98 -18.57
C LYS A 129 -13.35 6.31 -18.67
N HIS A 130 -12.48 6.54 -17.68
CA HIS A 130 -11.12 6.02 -17.70
C HIS A 130 -11.09 4.51 -17.46
N PHE A 131 -11.83 4.00 -16.48
CA PHE A 131 -11.88 2.56 -16.19
C PHE A 131 -12.49 1.76 -17.33
N ALA A 132 -13.59 2.24 -17.92
CA ALA A 132 -14.19 1.62 -19.10
C ALA A 132 -13.23 1.58 -20.29
N ALA A 133 -12.48 2.65 -20.53
CA ALA A 133 -11.48 2.69 -21.60
C ALA A 133 -10.32 1.71 -21.34
N ILE A 134 -9.79 1.66 -20.11
CA ILE A 134 -8.74 0.73 -19.71
C ILE A 134 -9.22 -0.72 -19.89
N LYS A 135 -10.39 -1.07 -19.37
CA LYS A 135 -10.93 -2.44 -19.47
C LYS A 135 -11.26 -2.85 -20.89
N LYS A 136 -11.65 -1.90 -21.74
CA LYS A 136 -11.90 -2.18 -23.17
C LYS A 136 -10.63 -2.59 -23.89
N GLU A 137 -9.49 -1.94 -23.63
CA GLU A 137 -8.23 -2.21 -24.31
C GLU A 137 -7.39 -3.29 -23.60
N PHE A 138 -7.44 -3.35 -22.27
CA PHE A 138 -6.66 -4.24 -21.42
C PHE A 138 -7.55 -5.00 -20.43
N PRO A 139 -8.46 -5.89 -20.89
CA PRO A 139 -9.41 -6.59 -20.01
C PRO A 139 -8.74 -7.46 -18.95
N GLN A 140 -7.50 -7.91 -19.19
CA GLN A 140 -6.69 -8.72 -18.28
C GLN A 140 -6.06 -7.90 -17.14
N LEU A 141 -5.97 -6.57 -17.29
CA LEU A 141 -5.30 -5.72 -16.31
C LEU A 141 -6.24 -5.40 -15.14
N VAL A 142 -5.81 -5.74 -13.93
CA VAL A 142 -6.57 -5.44 -12.72
C VAL A 142 -6.44 -3.96 -12.36
N ILE A 143 -7.57 -3.29 -12.15
CA ILE A 143 -7.63 -1.92 -11.65
C ILE A 143 -7.78 -1.98 -10.11
N HIS A 144 -6.65 -2.01 -9.39
CA HIS A 144 -6.58 -1.90 -7.93
C HIS A 144 -6.30 -0.45 -7.56
N SER A 145 -7.33 0.35 -7.35
CA SER A 145 -7.19 1.80 -7.44
C SER A 145 -8.05 2.53 -6.43
N LEU A 146 -7.75 3.81 -6.27
CA LEU A 146 -8.49 4.74 -5.41
C LEU A 146 -8.45 4.34 -3.93
N GLY A 147 -8.99 5.16 -3.10
CA GLY A 147 -9.24 4.93 -1.68
C GLY A 147 -10.52 5.61 -1.25
N ALA A 148 -10.93 5.40 0.00
CA ALA A 148 -12.15 5.99 0.54
C ALA A 148 -12.20 7.52 0.40
N SER A 149 -11.05 8.19 0.57
CA SER A 149 -10.95 9.66 0.42
C SER A 149 -11.30 10.14 -0.99
N GLU A 150 -10.86 9.42 -2.02
CA GLU A 150 -11.16 9.74 -3.42
C GLU A 150 -12.63 9.45 -3.74
N VAL A 151 -13.18 8.36 -3.21
CA VAL A 151 -14.60 8.02 -3.36
C VAL A 151 -15.49 9.07 -2.70
N GLU A 152 -15.21 9.48 -1.47
CA GLU A 152 -15.95 10.55 -0.78
C GLU A 152 -15.90 11.85 -1.57
N HIS A 153 -14.73 12.17 -2.14
CA HIS A 153 -14.55 13.38 -2.94
C HIS A 153 -15.38 13.33 -4.24
N MET A 154 -15.27 12.25 -5.03
CA MET A 154 -16.00 12.14 -6.31
C MET A 154 -17.51 12.06 -6.11
N ALA A 155 -17.98 11.37 -5.07
CA ALA A 155 -19.40 11.31 -4.74
C ALA A 155 -19.98 12.71 -4.46
N ARG A 156 -19.24 13.51 -3.67
CA ARG A 156 -19.60 14.90 -3.37
C ARG A 156 -19.61 15.78 -4.61
N ILE A 157 -18.65 15.63 -5.54
CA ILE A 157 -18.62 16.42 -6.80
C ILE A 157 -19.78 16.06 -7.71
N SER A 158 -20.14 14.78 -7.79
CA SER A 158 -21.26 14.30 -8.62
C SER A 158 -22.63 14.39 -7.94
N GLU A 159 -22.70 14.84 -6.68
CA GLU A 159 -23.93 14.93 -5.89
C GLU A 159 -24.68 13.58 -5.77
N VAL A 160 -23.93 12.49 -5.65
CA VAL A 160 -24.46 11.13 -5.47
C VAL A 160 -24.05 10.55 -4.11
N SER A 161 -24.66 9.44 -3.70
CA SER A 161 -24.23 8.72 -2.52
C SER A 161 -22.87 8.01 -2.76
N VAL A 162 -22.14 7.75 -1.68
CA VAL A 162 -20.89 6.94 -1.73
C VAL A 162 -21.18 5.55 -2.31
N GLU A 163 -22.28 4.93 -1.90
CA GLU A 163 -22.71 3.62 -2.41
C GLU A 163 -22.92 3.65 -3.93
N GLU A 164 -23.64 4.65 -4.44
CA GLU A 164 -23.87 4.82 -5.88
C GLU A 164 -22.54 5.08 -6.62
N ALA A 165 -21.67 5.92 -6.07
CA ALA A 165 -20.36 6.16 -6.66
C ALA A 165 -19.56 4.88 -6.80
N ILE A 166 -19.50 4.03 -5.75
CA ILE A 166 -18.81 2.75 -5.77
C ILE A 166 -19.43 1.80 -6.80
N GLN A 167 -20.74 1.66 -6.82
CA GLN A 167 -21.45 0.80 -7.79
C GLN A 167 -21.11 1.21 -9.23
N ARG A 168 -21.13 2.50 -9.53
CA ARG A 168 -20.85 3.04 -10.87
C ARG A 168 -19.41 2.78 -11.31
N ILE A 169 -18.41 3.10 -10.47
CA ILE A 169 -17.00 2.88 -10.83
C ILE A 169 -16.64 1.39 -10.87
N HIS A 170 -17.28 0.55 -10.04
CA HIS A 170 -17.13 -0.90 -10.10
C HIS A 170 -17.72 -1.47 -11.41
N ALA A 171 -18.92 -1.06 -11.80
CA ALA A 171 -19.50 -1.41 -13.08
C ALA A 171 -18.66 -0.95 -14.28
N ALA A 172 -17.92 0.15 -14.15
CA ALA A 172 -17.01 0.65 -15.17
C ALA A 172 -15.66 -0.09 -15.22
N GLY A 173 -15.36 -0.97 -14.24
CA GLY A 173 -14.18 -1.84 -14.28
C GLY A 173 -13.21 -1.72 -13.11
N LEU A 174 -13.52 -0.99 -12.05
CA LEU A 174 -12.74 -1.06 -10.81
C LEU A 174 -12.83 -2.46 -10.22
N ASP A 175 -11.71 -3.13 -10.00
CA ASP A 175 -11.69 -4.49 -9.44
C ASP A 175 -11.55 -4.49 -7.91
N SER A 176 -10.82 -3.53 -7.33
CA SER A 176 -10.62 -3.44 -5.88
C SER A 176 -10.06 -2.09 -5.47
N PHE A 177 -10.23 -1.72 -4.20
CA PHE A 177 -9.68 -0.50 -3.64
C PHE A 177 -8.28 -0.67 -3.07
N ALA A 178 -7.40 0.29 -3.34
CA ALA A 178 -6.18 0.47 -2.58
C ALA A 178 -6.50 1.02 -1.18
N GLY A 179 -5.71 0.65 -0.17
CA GLY A 179 -5.88 1.12 1.21
C GLY A 179 -5.42 2.56 1.44
N ALA A 180 -5.22 3.31 0.37
CA ALA A 180 -4.78 4.70 0.41
C ALA A 180 -5.78 5.58 1.16
N GLY A 181 -5.27 6.64 1.78
CA GLY A 181 -6.10 7.55 2.57
C GLY A 181 -6.33 7.11 4.01
N ALA A 182 -6.02 5.86 4.38
CA ALA A 182 -6.08 5.43 5.78
C ALA A 182 -5.08 6.20 6.64
N GLU A 183 -3.86 6.31 6.24
CA GLU A 183 -2.68 6.87 6.92
C GLU A 183 -2.67 6.56 8.42
N LEU A 184 -3.43 7.33 9.21
CA LEU A 184 -3.74 7.10 10.63
C LEU A 184 -5.24 7.35 10.82
N LEU A 185 -5.96 6.34 11.33
CA LEU A 185 -7.41 6.41 11.55
C LEU A 185 -7.80 7.12 12.86
N PRO A 186 -7.04 6.97 13.98
CA PRO A 186 -7.38 7.70 15.21
C PRO A 186 -7.41 9.21 14.98
N GLU A 187 -8.41 9.88 15.56
CA GLU A 187 -8.77 11.26 15.23
C GLU A 187 -7.63 12.27 15.45
N ARG A 188 -6.95 12.21 16.58
CA ARG A 188 -5.88 13.16 16.92
C ARG A 188 -4.76 13.19 15.89
N PRO A 189 -4.08 12.06 15.59
CA PRO A 189 -3.00 12.07 14.61
C PRO A 189 -3.53 12.32 13.19
N ARG A 190 -4.72 11.82 12.81
CA ARG A 190 -5.33 12.06 11.51
C ARG A 190 -5.56 13.55 11.25
N LYS A 191 -6.20 14.27 12.18
CA LYS A 191 -6.40 15.73 12.08
C LYS A 191 -5.08 16.51 12.06
N ALA A 192 -4.06 16.02 12.75
CA ALA A 192 -2.76 16.67 12.76
C ALA A 192 -2.07 16.63 11.38
N ILE A 193 -2.21 15.53 10.64
CA ILE A 193 -1.51 15.33 9.34
C ILE A 193 -2.37 15.63 8.11
N ALA A 194 -3.68 15.45 8.19
CA ALA A 194 -4.61 15.60 7.06
C ALA A 194 -5.95 16.20 7.51
N PRO A 195 -5.98 17.48 7.94
CA PRO A 195 -7.15 18.09 8.56
C PRO A 195 -8.36 18.28 7.64
N LEU A 196 -8.17 18.18 6.32
CA LEU A 196 -9.22 18.34 5.32
C LEU A 196 -9.73 17.01 4.75
N LYS A 197 -9.18 15.87 5.21
CA LYS A 197 -9.71 14.54 4.89
C LYS A 197 -10.90 14.19 5.80
N GLU A 198 -11.68 13.24 5.36
CA GLU A 198 -12.71 12.57 6.16
C GLU A 198 -12.15 12.00 7.47
N SER A 199 -13.00 11.75 8.46
CA SER A 199 -12.58 11.09 9.71
C SER A 199 -12.13 9.64 9.47
N GLY A 200 -11.42 9.04 10.44
CA GLY A 200 -11.04 7.63 10.35
C GLY A 200 -12.24 6.70 10.35
N GLU A 201 -13.28 7.03 11.12
CA GLU A 201 -14.55 6.30 11.13
C GLU A 201 -15.24 6.36 9.76
N ARG A 202 -15.24 7.55 9.11
CA ARG A 202 -15.84 7.69 7.78
C ARG A 202 -15.06 6.92 6.72
N TRP A 203 -13.73 6.90 6.80
CA TRP A 203 -12.89 6.07 5.94
C TRP A 203 -13.27 4.59 6.05
N LEU A 204 -13.43 4.09 7.27
CA LEU A 204 -13.84 2.70 7.53
C LEU A 204 -15.25 2.39 7.07
N GLU A 205 -16.19 3.33 7.28
CA GLU A 205 -17.58 3.19 6.79
C GLU A 205 -17.62 3.03 5.26
N ILE A 206 -16.84 3.83 4.53
CA ILE A 206 -16.75 3.74 3.07
C ILE A 206 -16.15 2.39 2.64
N MET A 207 -15.12 1.91 3.33
CA MET A 207 -14.56 0.58 3.05
C MET A 207 -15.54 -0.55 3.36
N GLU A 208 -16.31 -0.44 4.44
CA GLU A 208 -17.37 -1.41 4.77
C GLU A 208 -18.48 -1.43 3.72
N ILE A 209 -18.90 -0.26 3.19
CA ILE A 209 -19.84 -0.16 2.06
C ILE A 209 -19.25 -0.88 0.83
N ALA A 210 -17.98 -0.63 0.50
CA ALA A 210 -17.32 -1.27 -0.63
C ALA A 210 -17.28 -2.80 -0.49
N HIS A 211 -16.89 -3.29 0.68
CA HIS A 211 -16.84 -4.73 0.97
C HIS A 211 -18.22 -5.39 0.85
N ASN A 212 -19.28 -4.74 1.34
CA ASN A 212 -20.66 -5.23 1.24
C ASN A 212 -21.19 -5.24 -0.22
N LEU A 213 -20.60 -4.42 -1.09
CA LEU A 213 -20.84 -4.44 -2.54
C LEU A 213 -19.94 -5.44 -3.29
N GLY A 214 -19.12 -6.23 -2.58
CA GLY A 214 -18.22 -7.21 -3.16
C GLY A 214 -16.88 -6.63 -3.68
N VAL A 215 -16.57 -5.38 -3.39
CA VAL A 215 -15.32 -4.72 -3.77
C VAL A 215 -14.32 -4.82 -2.61
N GLU A 216 -13.40 -5.77 -2.69
CA GLU A 216 -12.35 -5.94 -1.68
C GLU A 216 -11.32 -4.80 -1.71
N SER A 217 -10.51 -4.72 -0.65
CA SER A 217 -9.50 -3.68 -0.53
C SER A 217 -8.22 -4.15 0.17
N THR A 218 -7.24 -3.25 0.27
CA THR A 218 -6.15 -3.34 1.23
C THR A 218 -6.33 -2.30 2.34
N SER A 219 -5.50 -2.34 3.36
CA SER A 219 -5.42 -1.31 4.41
C SER A 219 -3.97 -0.90 4.64
N THR A 220 -3.75 0.36 5.00
CA THR A 220 -2.40 0.93 5.13
C THR A 220 -2.24 1.68 6.46
N MET A 221 -0.99 1.88 6.90
CA MET A 221 -0.63 2.77 8.01
C MET A 221 0.61 3.59 7.65
N LEU A 222 0.54 4.90 7.84
CA LEU A 222 1.69 5.81 7.74
C LEU A 222 2.32 6.00 9.14
N MET A 223 3.56 5.56 9.31
CA MET A 223 4.29 5.61 10.58
C MET A 223 5.31 6.76 10.65
N GLY A 224 5.48 7.36 11.83
CA GLY A 224 6.51 8.37 12.08
C GLY A 224 6.02 9.81 11.95
N THR A 225 4.71 10.04 11.92
CA THR A 225 4.11 11.38 11.82
C THR A 225 3.82 12.04 13.17
N GLY A 226 4.13 11.36 14.27
CA GLY A 226 3.94 11.84 15.65
C GLY A 226 2.77 11.18 16.38
N GLU A 227 2.33 10.06 15.89
CA GLU A 227 1.42 9.16 16.56
C GLU A 227 2.10 8.43 17.73
N THR A 228 1.34 8.08 18.75
CA THR A 228 1.77 7.26 19.89
C THR A 228 1.64 5.77 19.58
N ASN A 229 2.31 4.92 20.38
CA ASN A 229 2.15 3.46 20.26
C ASN A 229 0.70 3.02 20.49
N ALA A 230 -0.01 3.66 21.41
CA ALA A 230 -1.43 3.39 21.65
C ALA A 230 -2.30 3.72 20.43
N GLU A 231 -2.01 4.80 19.72
CA GLU A 231 -2.72 5.17 18.50
C GLU A 231 -2.38 4.25 17.33
N ARG A 232 -1.17 3.70 17.28
CA ARG A 232 -0.82 2.64 16.32
C ARG A 232 -1.67 1.38 16.55
N ILE A 233 -1.80 0.95 17.79
CA ILE A 233 -2.63 -0.21 18.15
C ILE A 233 -4.12 0.09 17.89
N GLU A 234 -4.58 1.29 18.24
CA GLU A 234 -5.95 1.72 17.96
C GLU A 234 -6.26 1.68 16.46
N HIS A 235 -5.36 2.13 15.61
CA HIS A 235 -5.50 2.02 14.15
C HIS A 235 -5.68 0.56 13.71
N LEU A 236 -4.85 -0.36 14.21
CA LEU A 236 -4.99 -1.78 13.92
C LEU A 236 -6.31 -2.35 14.42
N ARG A 237 -6.76 -1.94 15.62
CA ARG A 237 -8.03 -2.37 16.21
C ARG A 237 -9.21 -1.96 15.33
N MET A 238 -9.25 -0.70 14.90
CA MET A 238 -10.30 -0.16 14.04
C MET A 238 -10.43 -0.95 12.73
N ILE A 239 -9.32 -1.27 12.07
CA ILE A 239 -9.31 -2.08 10.85
C ILE A 239 -9.75 -3.52 11.14
N ARG A 240 -9.22 -4.15 12.21
CA ARG A 240 -9.54 -5.53 12.58
C ARG A 240 -11.05 -5.72 12.84
N GLU A 241 -11.71 -4.73 13.44
CA GLU A 241 -13.14 -4.78 13.72
C GLU A 241 -14.00 -4.71 12.45
N VAL A 242 -13.62 -3.90 11.46
CA VAL A 242 -14.27 -3.91 10.15
C VAL A 242 -14.00 -5.23 9.44
N GLN A 243 -12.79 -5.74 9.51
CA GLN A 243 -12.45 -7.04 8.95
C GLN A 243 -13.27 -8.20 9.56
N ASP A 244 -13.52 -8.15 10.88
CA ASP A 244 -14.40 -9.14 11.54
C ASP A 244 -15.83 -9.13 10.99
N ARG A 245 -16.33 -7.97 10.52
CA ARG A 245 -17.67 -7.84 9.95
C ARG A 245 -17.75 -8.17 8.46
N THR A 246 -16.69 -7.85 7.71
CA THR A 246 -16.76 -7.85 6.24
C THR A 246 -15.86 -8.87 5.56
N GLY A 247 -14.71 -9.19 6.17
CA GLY A 247 -13.69 -10.03 5.53
C GLY A 247 -12.99 -9.38 4.32
N GLY A 248 -13.28 -8.12 3.98
CA GLY A 248 -12.91 -7.51 2.70
C GLY A 248 -11.50 -6.94 2.60
N PHE A 249 -10.73 -6.82 3.71
CA PHE A 249 -9.32 -6.43 3.66
C PHE A 249 -8.43 -7.63 3.35
N ARG A 250 -7.81 -7.65 2.19
CA ARG A 250 -6.87 -8.72 1.77
C ARG A 250 -5.51 -8.60 2.45
N ALA A 251 -5.01 -7.38 2.61
CA ALA A 251 -3.67 -7.12 3.14
C ALA A 251 -3.60 -5.87 4.01
N PHE A 252 -2.61 -5.85 4.90
CA PHE A 252 -2.19 -4.67 5.64
C PHE A 252 -0.77 -4.28 5.25
N ILE A 253 -0.57 -2.97 4.99
CA ILE A 253 0.67 -2.41 4.44
C ILE A 253 1.12 -1.22 5.29
N PRO A 254 1.99 -1.40 6.30
CA PRO A 254 2.61 -0.28 6.99
C PRO A 254 3.74 0.29 6.14
N TYR A 255 3.86 1.62 6.11
CA TYR A 255 4.94 2.33 5.45
C TYR A 255 5.40 3.54 6.28
N THR A 256 6.61 4.02 6.04
CA THR A 256 7.20 5.07 6.86
C THR A 256 7.10 6.43 6.21
N TYR A 257 6.81 7.44 7.02
CA TYR A 257 6.80 8.84 6.61
C TYR A 257 8.15 9.25 6.00
N GLN A 258 8.09 10.01 4.90
CA GLN A 258 9.24 10.61 4.23
C GLN A 258 9.24 12.12 4.50
N PRO A 259 10.33 12.69 5.06
CA PRO A 259 10.29 14.04 5.64
C PRO A 259 10.56 15.20 4.68
N GLU A 260 10.97 14.94 3.43
CA GLU A 260 11.39 15.99 2.51
C GLU A 260 10.18 16.67 1.82
N ASN A 261 10.33 17.92 1.45
CA ASN A 261 9.44 18.69 0.57
C ASN A 261 7.95 18.78 0.98
N ASN A 262 7.64 18.61 2.28
CA ASN A 262 6.26 18.66 2.78
C ASN A 262 6.09 19.63 3.96
N HIS A 263 4.86 19.73 4.47
CA HIS A 263 4.50 20.70 5.49
C HIS A 263 4.51 20.15 6.92
N LEU A 264 4.82 18.87 7.13
CA LEU A 264 4.87 18.24 8.44
C LEU A 264 6.24 18.41 9.07
N LYS A 265 6.48 19.57 9.70
CA LYS A 265 7.78 19.96 10.26
C LYS A 265 8.09 19.25 11.57
N GLY A 266 9.40 19.04 11.84
CA GLY A 266 9.90 18.49 13.12
C GLY A 266 9.56 17.02 13.35
N ARG A 267 9.25 16.27 12.30
CA ARG A 267 9.02 14.82 12.35
C ARG A 267 10.19 14.08 11.72
N THR A 268 10.49 12.94 12.28
CA THR A 268 11.54 12.04 11.80
C THR A 268 10.92 10.73 11.33
N GLN A 269 11.52 10.15 10.31
CA GLN A 269 11.12 8.84 9.83
C GLN A 269 11.15 7.81 10.97
N ALA A 270 10.20 6.87 10.98
CA ALA A 270 10.24 5.75 11.90
C ALA A 270 11.52 4.92 11.69
N THR A 271 12.12 4.47 12.78
CA THR A 271 13.32 3.64 12.74
C THR A 271 13.02 2.26 12.19
N LEU A 272 14.07 1.57 11.72
CA LEU A 272 13.95 0.17 11.29
C LEU A 272 13.36 -0.71 12.42
N PHE A 273 13.75 -0.48 13.68
CA PHE A 273 13.26 -1.25 14.82
C PHE A 273 11.77 -1.03 15.08
N GLU A 274 11.29 0.20 14.96
CA GLU A 274 9.86 0.51 15.06
C GLU A 274 9.06 -0.13 13.92
N TYR A 275 9.62 -0.10 12.71
CA TYR A 275 8.97 -0.71 11.55
C TYR A 275 8.85 -2.23 11.68
N LEU A 276 9.95 -2.93 11.99
CA LEU A 276 9.93 -4.39 12.18
C LEU A 276 9.03 -4.80 13.35
N ARG A 277 8.99 -4.01 14.41
CA ARG A 277 8.08 -4.20 15.53
C ARG A 277 6.62 -4.08 15.09
N MET A 278 6.32 -3.10 14.22
CA MET A 278 4.96 -2.94 13.67
C MET A 278 4.57 -4.11 12.78
N ILE A 279 5.44 -4.60 11.91
CA ILE A 279 5.20 -5.81 11.10
C ILE A 279 4.86 -7.00 11.99
N ALA A 280 5.66 -7.24 13.02
CA ALA A 280 5.43 -8.36 13.93
C ALA A 280 4.10 -8.23 14.69
N ILE A 281 3.83 -7.06 15.26
CA ILE A 281 2.56 -6.81 15.96
C ILE A 281 1.37 -6.90 15.01
N ALA A 282 1.47 -6.38 13.80
CA ALA A 282 0.40 -6.50 12.82
C ALA A 282 0.08 -7.98 12.55
N ARG A 283 1.08 -8.83 12.36
CA ARG A 283 0.88 -10.28 12.15
C ARG A 283 0.27 -10.98 13.38
N LEU A 284 0.66 -10.58 14.60
CA LEU A 284 0.14 -11.17 15.84
C LEU A 284 -1.26 -10.69 16.19
N PHE A 285 -1.57 -9.42 15.90
CA PHE A 285 -2.81 -8.78 16.33
C PHE A 285 -3.93 -8.85 15.27
N MET A 286 -3.58 -8.68 13.97
CA MET A 286 -4.55 -8.72 12.87
C MET A 286 -4.75 -10.17 12.40
N ASP A 287 -5.25 -11.01 13.30
CA ASP A 287 -5.45 -12.45 13.10
C ASP A 287 -6.40 -12.82 11.95
N ASN A 288 -7.24 -11.88 11.55
CA ASN A 288 -8.24 -11.99 10.48
C ASN A 288 -7.79 -11.41 9.13
N ILE A 289 -6.64 -10.73 9.03
CA ILE A 289 -6.08 -10.27 7.75
C ILE A 289 -5.04 -11.27 7.24
N ALA A 290 -5.19 -11.68 5.98
CA ALA A 290 -4.35 -12.71 5.41
C ALA A 290 -2.90 -12.26 5.25
N HIS A 291 -2.67 -11.16 4.56
CA HIS A 291 -1.34 -10.76 4.10
C HIS A 291 -0.81 -9.53 4.84
N ILE A 292 0.48 -9.57 5.20
CA ILE A 292 1.21 -8.43 5.76
C ILE A 292 2.38 -8.13 4.81
N GLN A 293 2.38 -6.94 4.25
CA GLN A 293 3.39 -6.54 3.28
C GLN A 293 4.55 -5.80 3.94
N GLY A 294 5.78 -6.18 3.57
CA GLY A 294 6.99 -5.43 3.87
C GLY A 294 7.23 -4.32 2.84
N SER A 295 7.24 -3.05 3.28
CA SER A 295 7.36 -1.88 2.39
C SER A 295 8.81 -1.44 2.20
N TRP A 296 9.54 -2.08 1.28
CA TRP A 296 10.93 -1.74 0.95
C TRP A 296 11.08 -0.33 0.36
N LEU A 297 10.06 0.18 -0.32
CA LEU A 297 10.09 1.48 -0.99
C LEU A 297 10.36 2.65 -0.03
N THR A 298 9.82 2.59 1.18
CA THR A 298 9.95 3.65 2.18
C THR A 298 10.98 3.35 3.26
N THR A 299 11.36 2.09 3.44
CA THR A 299 12.25 1.65 4.52
C THR A 299 13.64 1.22 4.04
N GLY A 300 13.79 0.96 2.75
CA GLY A 300 15.00 0.34 2.17
C GLY A 300 14.85 -1.17 1.95
N LYS A 301 15.62 -1.67 1.00
CA LYS A 301 15.56 -3.08 0.57
C LYS A 301 15.91 -4.05 1.70
N GLU A 302 16.92 -3.72 2.49
CA GLU A 302 17.39 -4.53 3.61
C GLU A 302 16.31 -4.66 4.70
N VAL A 303 15.60 -3.59 5.00
CA VAL A 303 14.49 -3.60 5.97
C VAL A 303 13.29 -4.36 5.41
N GLY A 304 12.98 -4.18 4.12
CA GLY A 304 11.98 -4.98 3.42
C GLY A 304 12.30 -6.47 3.51
N GLN A 305 13.54 -6.88 3.21
CA GLN A 305 13.99 -8.27 3.35
C GLN A 305 13.85 -8.80 4.78
N LEU A 306 14.32 -8.03 5.78
CA LEU A 306 14.21 -8.41 7.19
C LEU A 306 12.76 -8.60 7.63
N SER A 307 11.81 -7.83 7.09
CA SER A 307 10.40 -7.95 7.45
C SER A 307 9.83 -9.35 7.21
N LEU A 308 10.37 -10.11 6.25
CA LEU A 308 10.00 -11.49 5.96
C LEU A 308 10.29 -12.45 7.14
N HIS A 309 11.20 -12.09 8.05
CA HIS A 309 11.47 -12.82 9.28
C HIS A 309 10.64 -12.33 10.48
N TYR A 310 9.90 -11.23 10.28
CA TYR A 310 9.05 -10.61 11.29
C TYR A 310 7.55 -10.77 11.01
N GLY A 311 7.18 -11.72 10.14
CA GLY A 311 5.78 -12.07 9.87
C GLY A 311 5.21 -11.51 8.58
N ALA A 312 5.97 -10.71 7.80
CA ALA A 312 5.58 -10.38 6.44
C ALA A 312 5.67 -11.61 5.53
N ASP A 313 4.79 -11.68 4.54
CA ASP A 313 4.73 -12.73 3.52
C ASP A 313 4.88 -12.19 2.10
N ASP A 314 4.90 -10.87 1.95
CA ASP A 314 4.91 -10.17 0.67
C ASP A 314 5.86 -8.96 0.71
N LEU A 315 6.62 -8.73 -0.35
CA LEU A 315 7.44 -7.52 -0.52
C LEU A 315 6.74 -6.43 -1.34
N GLY A 316 5.50 -6.68 -1.76
CA GLY A 316 4.72 -5.74 -2.55
C GLY A 316 5.22 -5.56 -3.96
N SER A 317 5.04 -4.38 -4.48
CA SER A 317 5.27 -4.06 -5.88
C SER A 317 6.72 -3.71 -6.20
N ILE A 318 7.15 -4.06 -7.41
CA ILE A 318 8.35 -3.49 -8.03
C ILE A 318 8.16 -1.99 -8.34
N MET A 319 6.91 -1.52 -8.43
CA MET A 319 6.56 -0.12 -8.71
C MET A 319 7.20 0.41 -10.00
N LEU A 320 6.70 -0.04 -11.16
CA LEU A 320 7.18 0.42 -12.46
C LEU A 320 7.16 1.94 -12.62
N GLU A 321 6.31 2.62 -11.86
CA GLU A 321 6.30 4.09 -11.73
C GLU A 321 5.92 4.47 -10.30
N GLU A 322 6.69 5.38 -9.70
CA GLU A 322 6.42 5.94 -8.38
C GLU A 322 6.77 7.44 -8.34
N ASN A 323 5.78 8.28 -8.07
CA ASN A 323 5.92 9.73 -8.05
C ASN A 323 5.56 10.34 -6.69
N VAL A 324 4.85 9.62 -5.83
CA VAL A 324 4.22 10.18 -4.63
C VAL A 324 5.19 10.26 -3.47
N VAL A 325 5.76 9.11 -3.06
CA VAL A 325 6.72 9.09 -1.95
C VAL A 325 8.11 9.58 -2.38
N SER A 326 8.46 9.44 -3.66
CA SER A 326 9.70 10.01 -4.20
C SER A 326 9.71 11.54 -4.14
N SER A 327 8.58 12.21 -4.32
CA SER A 327 8.44 13.65 -4.10
C SER A 327 8.76 14.06 -2.67
N ALA A 328 8.53 13.19 -1.69
CA ALA A 328 8.84 13.38 -0.28
C ALA A 328 10.25 12.89 0.12
N GLY A 329 11.10 12.50 -0.85
CA GLY A 329 12.51 12.14 -0.64
C GLY A 329 12.83 10.66 -0.62
N ALA A 330 11.87 9.75 -0.84
CA ALA A 330 12.17 8.32 -1.00
C ALA A 330 12.99 8.09 -2.28
N LYS A 331 14.14 7.39 -2.14
CA LYS A 331 15.10 7.19 -3.25
C LYS A 331 15.32 5.71 -3.57
N HIS A 332 14.64 4.83 -2.86
CA HIS A 332 14.81 3.39 -3.06
C HIS A 332 14.21 2.97 -4.40
N ARG A 333 14.98 2.21 -5.15
CA ARG A 333 14.58 1.60 -6.43
C ARG A 333 14.93 0.13 -6.40
N SER A 334 14.18 -0.67 -7.13
CA SER A 334 14.47 -2.08 -7.29
C SER A 334 14.06 -2.55 -8.67
N ASN A 335 14.49 -3.74 -9.01
CA ASN A 335 14.09 -4.45 -10.19
C ASN A 335 13.63 -5.86 -9.81
N ARG A 336 13.07 -6.60 -10.76
CA ARG A 336 12.56 -7.94 -10.51
C ARG A 336 13.64 -8.90 -9.99
N MET A 337 14.83 -8.87 -10.58
CA MET A 337 15.93 -9.75 -10.15
C MET A 337 16.38 -9.44 -8.73
N GLU A 338 16.48 -8.17 -8.36
CA GLU A 338 16.81 -7.77 -6.99
C GLU A 338 15.76 -8.22 -5.98
N ILE A 339 14.47 -8.09 -6.30
CA ILE A 339 13.39 -8.56 -5.41
C ILE A 339 13.45 -10.08 -5.26
N ILE A 340 13.67 -10.81 -6.34
CA ILE A 340 13.86 -12.27 -6.31
C ILE A 340 15.06 -12.62 -5.42
N ASP A 341 16.20 -11.97 -5.58
CA ASP A 341 17.42 -12.20 -4.79
C ASP A 341 17.20 -11.85 -3.29
N LEU A 342 16.53 -10.75 -3.00
CA LEU A 342 16.17 -10.37 -1.62
C LEU A 342 15.33 -11.47 -0.92
N ILE A 343 14.33 -12.00 -1.62
CA ILE A 343 13.45 -13.05 -1.10
C ILE A 343 14.26 -14.35 -0.90
N ARG A 344 15.13 -14.73 -1.85
CA ARG A 344 16.01 -15.90 -1.72
C ARG A 344 16.97 -15.76 -0.55
N LYS A 345 17.61 -14.62 -0.38
CA LYS A 345 18.53 -14.35 0.73
C LYS A 345 17.82 -14.33 2.10
N ALA A 346 16.50 -14.10 2.11
CA ALA A 346 15.67 -14.30 3.29
C ALA A 346 15.31 -15.80 3.53
N GLY A 347 15.85 -16.73 2.75
CA GLY A 347 15.56 -18.17 2.87
C GLY A 347 14.14 -18.54 2.42
N ARG A 348 13.55 -17.78 1.48
CA ARG A 348 12.22 -18.00 0.91
C ARG A 348 12.31 -18.29 -0.59
N VAL A 349 11.30 -18.95 -1.14
CA VAL A 349 11.10 -19.10 -2.57
C VAL A 349 10.32 -17.89 -3.08
N PRO A 350 10.85 -17.13 -4.05
CA PRO A 350 10.13 -15.98 -4.60
C PRO A 350 8.95 -16.42 -5.47
N ALA A 351 7.84 -15.68 -5.41
CA ALA A 351 6.75 -15.87 -6.35
C ALA A 351 6.15 -14.54 -6.80
N GLN A 352 5.98 -14.38 -8.11
CA GLN A 352 5.13 -13.32 -8.63
C GLN A 352 3.67 -13.67 -8.37
N ARG A 353 2.92 -12.75 -7.78
CA ARG A 353 1.51 -12.94 -7.47
C ARG A 353 0.56 -12.07 -8.29
N ALA A 354 -0.69 -12.49 -8.34
CA ALA A 354 -1.82 -11.66 -8.75
C ALA A 354 -2.25 -10.68 -7.62
N THR A 355 -3.19 -9.80 -7.91
CA THR A 355 -3.85 -8.92 -6.93
C THR A 355 -4.55 -9.72 -5.81
N THR A 356 -5.07 -10.90 -6.16
CA THR A 356 -5.75 -11.84 -5.24
C THR A 356 -4.79 -12.71 -4.43
N TYR A 357 -3.47 -12.48 -4.53
CA TYR A 357 -2.40 -13.27 -3.91
C TYR A 357 -2.25 -14.70 -4.46
N GLU A 358 -2.91 -15.05 -5.55
CA GLU A 358 -2.63 -16.27 -6.31
C GLU A 358 -1.20 -16.20 -6.88
N HIS A 359 -0.47 -17.31 -6.81
CA HIS A 359 0.89 -17.41 -7.35
C HIS A 359 0.82 -17.60 -8.88
N LEU A 360 1.31 -16.63 -9.62
CA LEU A 360 1.36 -16.67 -11.10
C LEU A 360 2.63 -17.35 -11.60
N VAL A 361 3.76 -17.04 -10.98
CA VAL A 361 5.07 -17.62 -11.30
C VAL A 361 5.81 -17.89 -10.00
N VAL A 362 6.14 -19.16 -9.74
CA VAL A 362 6.98 -19.56 -8.61
C VAL A 362 8.40 -19.76 -9.12
N HIS A 363 9.36 -19.08 -8.52
CA HIS A 363 10.78 -19.17 -8.85
C HIS A 363 11.45 -20.22 -7.95
N ASP A 364 11.12 -21.48 -8.13
CA ASP A 364 11.63 -22.59 -7.32
C ASP A 364 13.06 -23.02 -7.71
N ASP A 365 13.44 -22.85 -8.98
CA ASP A 365 14.78 -23.10 -9.50
C ASP A 365 15.50 -21.80 -9.90
N PRO A 366 16.60 -21.43 -9.17
CA PRO A 366 17.38 -20.23 -9.51
C PRO A 366 17.95 -20.20 -10.93
N ALA A 367 18.14 -21.35 -11.57
CA ALA A 367 18.63 -21.41 -12.94
C ALA A 367 17.62 -20.86 -13.95
N ASN A 368 16.35 -20.80 -13.58
CA ASN A 368 15.25 -20.29 -14.40
C ASN A 368 14.86 -18.85 -14.04
N ASP A 369 15.59 -18.19 -13.14
CA ASP A 369 15.31 -16.80 -12.78
C ASP A 369 15.52 -15.88 -14.01
N PRO A 370 14.72 -14.80 -14.13
CA PRO A 370 14.89 -13.85 -15.21
C PRO A 370 16.30 -13.25 -15.22
N VAL A 371 16.95 -13.26 -16.39
CA VAL A 371 18.28 -12.67 -16.58
C VAL A 371 18.25 -11.29 -17.24
N ASP A 372 17.12 -10.95 -17.89
CA ASP A 372 16.87 -9.64 -18.48
C ASP A 372 15.94 -8.84 -17.59
N ASP A 373 16.35 -7.64 -17.26
CA ASP A 373 15.66 -6.83 -16.28
C ASP A 373 15.18 -5.49 -16.81
N ARG A 374 14.20 -5.57 -17.71
CA ARG A 374 13.40 -4.42 -18.11
C ARG A 374 12.34 -4.02 -17.08
N VAL A 375 12.10 -4.88 -16.08
CA VAL A 375 11.13 -4.67 -15.00
C VAL A 375 11.82 -3.93 -13.86
N VAL A 376 11.91 -2.62 -13.97
CA VAL A 376 12.63 -1.73 -13.06
C VAL A 376 11.69 -0.67 -12.50
N SER A 377 11.84 -0.36 -11.22
CA SER A 377 11.13 0.76 -10.63
C SER A 377 11.68 2.10 -11.12
N HIS A 378 10.81 2.94 -11.64
CA HIS A 378 11.13 4.30 -12.05
C HIS A 378 10.59 5.29 -11.03
N ILE A 379 11.48 6.18 -10.55
CA ILE A 379 11.05 7.40 -9.87
C ILE A 379 11.04 8.47 -10.97
N SER A 380 9.85 8.92 -11.35
CA SER A 380 9.75 10.06 -12.24
C SER A 380 10.25 11.30 -11.49
N SER A 381 11.44 11.77 -11.85
CA SER A 381 12.06 12.94 -11.20
C SER A 381 11.45 14.27 -11.67
N THR A 382 10.51 14.21 -12.60
CA THR A 382 9.95 15.41 -13.21
C THR A 382 8.45 15.45 -13.07
N ALA A 383 7.98 16.47 -12.35
CA ALA A 383 6.78 17.16 -12.78
C ALA A 383 6.93 17.36 -14.28
N ILE A 384 6.06 16.74 -15.06
CA ILE A 384 6.15 16.66 -16.51
C ILE A 384 6.31 18.06 -17.07
N GLU A 385 7.43 18.32 -17.71
CA GLU A 385 7.52 19.38 -18.69
C GLU A 385 6.60 18.98 -19.86
N GLY A 386 5.40 19.55 -19.86
CA GLY A 386 4.49 19.59 -20.99
C GLY A 386 4.31 18.30 -21.80
N GLY A 387 3.69 17.26 -21.24
CA GLY A 387 3.06 16.17 -22.01
C GLY A 387 3.92 15.39 -23.02
N THR A 388 5.24 15.56 -23.04
CA THR A 388 6.13 14.83 -23.93
C THR A 388 6.74 13.60 -23.24
N ALA A 389 6.80 12.50 -23.97
CA ALA A 389 7.38 11.23 -23.52
C ALA A 389 8.74 11.43 -22.83
N HIS A 390 8.90 10.84 -21.65
CA HIS A 390 10.13 10.90 -20.88
C HIS A 390 11.29 10.31 -21.70
N PRO A 391 12.48 10.98 -21.83
CA PRO A 391 13.60 10.48 -22.62
C PRO A 391 14.10 9.09 -22.19
N GLU A 392 13.94 8.73 -20.92
CA GLU A 392 14.33 7.43 -20.38
C GLU A 392 13.43 6.27 -20.82
N LEU A 393 12.18 6.54 -21.22
CA LEU A 393 11.29 5.52 -21.79
C LEU A 393 11.66 5.13 -23.24
N LYS A 394 12.45 5.95 -23.92
CA LYS A 394 13.00 5.60 -25.26
C LYS A 394 14.06 4.50 -25.23
N LEU A 395 14.62 4.17 -24.08
CA LEU A 395 15.59 3.08 -23.93
C LEU A 395 14.96 1.67 -23.94
N LEU A 396 13.62 1.59 -23.90
CA LEU A 396 12.87 0.34 -23.92
C LEU A 396 12.32 -0.03 -25.32
N ALA A 397 12.62 0.74 -26.35
CA ALA A 397 12.31 0.34 -27.74
C ALA A 397 13.28 -0.74 -28.17
N PRO A 398 12.83 -1.88 -28.70
CA PRO A 398 13.75 -2.89 -29.25
C PRO A 398 14.50 -2.34 -30.45
N ASN A 399 15.79 -2.58 -30.50
CA ASN A 399 16.58 -2.49 -31.69
C ASN A 399 16.20 -3.61 -32.68
#